data_355235b865562f78ce3d87d7b4860dd2
#
_entry.id   355235b865562f78ce3d87d7b4860dd2
#
_cell.length_a   1.000
_cell.length_b   1.000
_cell.length_c   1.000
_cell.angle_alpha   90.00
_cell.angle_beta   90.00
_cell.angle_gamma   90.00
#
_symmetry.space_group_name_H-M   'P 1'
#
loop_
_entity.id
_entity.type
_entity.pdbx_description
1 polymer ?
#
loop_
_entity_poly.entity_id
_entity_poly.type
_entity_poly.pdbx_seq_one_letter_code
_entity_poly.pdbx_strand_id
1 'polypeptide(L)'
;VVIARRWPETGADLTVQVLDNPSAALRKRLLLHMNAWGLHANVRFAETRDVGMVRVARLNHPPDDAGFWSYIGTEILGIEDDQPTMNLEGFTMRTAESEFLRVVRHEAGHTLGFEHEHMRSDLVKRIDRRKAIVYYKKNDDWSAAETEEQVLTPLKTRSLMGTAESDPLSIMCYQIPAEITKDGKAIAGGTDINANDHAFAAKVYPKRPPGRAPGAAPPM
;
A
#
# COMPACT_ATOMS: atom_id res chain seq x y z
N VAL A 1 6.80 -5.70 4.17
CA VAL A 1 5.91 -5.68 5.36
C VAL A 1 6.70 -5.24 6.57
N VAL A 2 6.18 -4.27 7.31
CA VAL A 2 6.70 -3.90 8.63
C VAL A 2 6.17 -4.92 9.64
N ILE A 3 7.03 -5.71 10.25
CA ILE A 3 6.65 -6.84 11.11
C ILE A 3 5.73 -6.42 12.26
N ALA A 4 5.97 -5.26 12.88
CA ALA A 4 5.18 -4.76 14.01
C ALA A 4 3.77 -4.27 13.62
N ARG A 5 3.48 -4.07 12.33
CA ARG A 5 2.23 -3.49 11.80
C ARG A 5 1.43 -4.47 10.94
N ARG A 6 1.89 -5.71 10.81
CA ARG A 6 1.15 -6.72 10.03
C ARG A 6 -0.08 -7.21 10.79
N TRP A 7 -1.07 -7.61 10.05
CA TRP A 7 -2.23 -8.35 10.56
C TRP A 7 -1.81 -9.75 11.00
N PRO A 8 -2.66 -10.47 11.77
CA PRO A 8 -2.36 -11.85 12.14
C PRO A 8 -2.08 -12.74 10.92
N GLU A 9 -1.22 -13.74 11.08
CA GLU A 9 -0.93 -14.73 10.01
C GLU A 9 -2.16 -15.51 9.55
N THR A 10 -3.22 -15.51 10.37
CA THR A 10 -4.51 -16.11 10.01
C THR A 10 -5.23 -15.38 8.89
N GLY A 11 -4.77 -14.20 8.50
CA GLY A 11 -5.32 -13.39 7.43
C GLY A 11 -5.77 -11.99 7.88
N ALA A 12 -6.17 -11.18 6.92
CA ALA A 12 -6.71 -9.84 7.11
C ALA A 12 -8.15 -9.77 6.57
N ASP A 13 -9.14 -9.77 7.45
CA ASP A 13 -10.56 -9.54 7.12
C ASP A 13 -10.93 -8.14 7.62
N LEU A 14 -10.99 -7.17 6.69
CA LEU A 14 -11.04 -5.75 7.00
C LEU A 14 -12.36 -5.14 6.52
N THR A 15 -13.04 -4.42 7.40
CA THR A 15 -14.22 -3.64 7.03
C THR A 15 -13.82 -2.30 6.44
N VAL A 16 -14.48 -1.89 5.34
CA VAL A 16 -14.21 -0.66 4.59
C VAL A 16 -15.42 0.24 4.58
N GLN A 17 -15.25 1.44 5.10
CA GLN A 17 -16.21 2.52 5.03
C GLN A 17 -15.69 3.59 4.06
N VAL A 18 -16.50 4.04 3.10
CA VAL A 18 -16.17 5.21 2.27
C VAL A 18 -16.91 6.41 2.83
N LEU A 19 -16.17 7.35 3.43
CA LEU A 19 -16.69 8.39 4.33
C LEU A 19 -17.70 9.35 3.69
N ASP A 20 -17.49 9.72 2.42
CA ASP A 20 -18.38 10.63 1.69
C ASP A 20 -19.56 9.92 0.99
N ASN A 21 -19.74 8.63 1.25
CA ASN A 21 -20.83 7.80 0.74
C ASN A 21 -21.13 7.98 -0.77
N PRO A 22 -20.16 7.74 -1.66
CA PRO A 22 -20.35 7.89 -3.09
C PRO A 22 -21.34 6.84 -3.66
N SER A 23 -21.55 6.84 -4.99
CA SER A 23 -22.42 5.85 -5.61
C SER A 23 -22.00 4.40 -5.28
N ALA A 24 -22.98 3.50 -5.17
CA ALA A 24 -22.71 2.07 -4.91
C ALA A 24 -21.79 1.46 -5.97
N ALA A 25 -21.86 1.92 -7.22
CA ALA A 25 -20.97 1.49 -8.30
C ALA A 25 -19.50 1.81 -8.00
N LEU A 26 -19.22 3.02 -7.48
CA LEU A 26 -17.86 3.41 -7.14
C LEU A 26 -17.35 2.64 -5.92
N ARG A 27 -18.15 2.51 -4.86
CA ARG A 27 -17.77 1.71 -3.68
C ARG A 27 -17.42 0.27 -4.07
N LYS A 28 -18.27 -0.36 -4.92
CA LYS A 28 -18.02 -1.71 -5.44
C LYS A 28 -16.72 -1.78 -6.25
N ARG A 29 -16.42 -0.76 -7.08
CA ARG A 29 -15.20 -0.72 -7.88
C ARG A 29 -13.96 -0.58 -7.01
N LEU A 30 -13.98 0.30 -6.00
CA LEU A 30 -12.89 0.43 -5.02
C LEU A 30 -12.60 -0.91 -4.32
N LEU A 31 -13.63 -1.55 -3.79
CA LEU A 31 -13.51 -2.86 -3.14
C LEU A 31 -13.01 -3.97 -4.07
N LEU A 32 -13.40 -3.95 -5.35
CA LEU A 32 -12.89 -4.89 -6.35
C LEU A 32 -11.37 -4.80 -6.45
N HIS A 33 -10.82 -3.58 -6.52
CA HIS A 33 -9.38 -3.36 -6.62
C HIS A 33 -8.65 -3.68 -5.31
N MET A 34 -9.19 -3.29 -4.15
CA MET A 34 -8.62 -3.67 -2.86
C MET A 34 -8.54 -5.20 -2.71
N ASN A 35 -9.59 -5.92 -3.10
CA ASN A 35 -9.66 -7.37 -3.01
C ASN A 35 -8.77 -8.12 -4.03
N ALA A 36 -8.10 -7.42 -4.95
CA ALA A 36 -7.11 -8.05 -5.84
C ALA A 36 -5.99 -8.75 -5.06
N TRP A 37 -5.59 -8.22 -3.91
CA TRP A 37 -4.64 -8.87 -2.99
C TRP A 37 -5.12 -10.23 -2.48
N GLY A 38 -6.44 -10.42 -2.36
CA GLY A 38 -7.07 -11.68 -1.93
C GLY A 38 -6.99 -12.81 -2.96
N LEU A 39 -6.48 -12.57 -4.17
CA LEU A 39 -6.39 -13.62 -5.21
C LEU A 39 -5.56 -14.83 -4.73
N HIS A 40 -4.43 -14.60 -4.07
CA HIS A 40 -3.52 -15.64 -3.58
C HIS A 40 -3.32 -15.63 -2.06
N ALA A 41 -3.71 -14.57 -1.37
CA ALA A 41 -3.56 -14.39 0.07
C ALA A 41 -4.90 -14.49 0.80
N ASN A 42 -4.88 -14.80 2.10
CA ASN A 42 -6.06 -14.76 2.97
C ASN A 42 -6.35 -13.31 3.39
N VAL A 43 -6.79 -12.52 2.43
CA VAL A 43 -7.10 -11.10 2.55
C VAL A 43 -8.49 -10.85 2.02
N ARG A 44 -9.28 -10.08 2.75
CA ARG A 44 -10.62 -9.66 2.36
C ARG A 44 -10.89 -8.23 2.82
N PHE A 45 -11.45 -7.43 1.93
CA PHE A 45 -12.01 -6.12 2.20
C PHE A 45 -13.53 -6.19 1.99
N ALA A 46 -14.31 -5.90 3.02
CA ALA A 46 -15.76 -5.97 3.01
C ALA A 46 -16.39 -4.60 3.29
N GLU A 47 -17.35 -4.17 2.48
CA GLU A 47 -18.06 -2.92 2.70
C GLU A 47 -18.81 -2.93 4.04
N THR A 48 -18.75 -1.80 4.75
CA THR A 48 -19.60 -1.53 5.91
C THR A 48 -20.20 -0.12 5.83
N ARG A 49 -21.33 0.09 6.49
CA ARG A 49 -21.92 1.41 6.72
C ARG A 49 -21.67 1.92 8.14
N ASP A 50 -21.24 1.04 9.01
CA ASP A 50 -20.75 1.37 10.34
C ASP A 50 -19.31 1.90 10.25
N VAL A 51 -18.72 2.30 11.36
CA VAL A 51 -17.32 2.69 11.42
C VAL A 51 -16.44 1.53 10.91
N GLY A 52 -15.77 1.75 9.79
CA GLY A 52 -14.90 0.76 9.19
C GLY A 52 -13.51 0.76 9.80
N MET A 53 -12.84 -0.39 9.80
CA MET A 53 -11.41 -0.45 10.12
C MET A 53 -10.61 0.39 9.12
N VAL A 54 -10.94 0.28 7.83
CA VAL A 54 -10.41 1.12 6.75
C VAL A 54 -11.44 2.20 6.42
N ARG A 55 -11.10 3.44 6.65
CA ARG A 55 -11.94 4.61 6.40
C ARG A 55 -11.37 5.41 5.26
N VAL A 56 -12.03 5.32 4.11
CA VAL A 56 -11.55 5.90 2.86
C VAL A 56 -12.15 7.28 2.67
N ALA A 57 -11.30 8.31 2.64
CA ALA A 57 -11.63 9.63 2.13
C ALA A 57 -11.34 9.72 0.62
N ARG A 58 -12.00 10.63 -0.09
CA ARG A 58 -11.78 10.89 -1.52
C ARG A 58 -11.72 12.38 -1.85
N LEU A 59 -11.90 13.20 -0.86
CA LEU A 59 -11.92 14.66 -0.99
C LEU A 59 -10.59 15.22 -0.52
N ASN A 60 -10.28 16.42 -0.98
CA ASN A 60 -9.17 17.22 -0.48
C ASN A 60 -9.51 17.65 0.96
N HIS A 61 -9.13 16.84 1.92
CA HIS A 61 -9.24 17.13 3.33
C HIS A 61 -7.90 17.61 3.82
N PRO A 62 -7.88 18.41 4.84
CA PRO A 62 -7.20 19.69 4.86
C PRO A 62 -5.96 19.72 3.96
N PRO A 63 -5.40 20.87 3.55
CA PRO A 63 -4.32 20.95 2.53
C PRO A 63 -3.14 19.99 2.76
N ASP A 64 -2.93 19.58 4.01
CA ASP A 64 -1.84 18.69 4.42
C ASP A 64 -2.11 17.19 4.16
N ASP A 65 -3.37 16.80 3.86
CA ASP A 65 -3.79 15.41 3.62
C ASP A 65 -4.22 15.15 2.17
N ALA A 66 -3.79 16.00 1.24
CA ALA A 66 -4.06 15.84 -0.19
C ALA A 66 -3.37 14.61 -0.78
N GLY A 67 -3.82 14.17 -1.96
CA GLY A 67 -3.19 13.08 -2.71
C GLY A 67 -3.69 11.68 -2.34
N PHE A 68 -2.81 10.71 -2.55
CA PHE A 68 -3.08 9.29 -2.30
C PHE A 68 -2.19 8.80 -1.17
N TRP A 69 -2.79 8.26 -0.14
CA TRP A 69 -2.05 7.71 0.99
C TRP A 69 -2.88 6.70 1.80
N SER A 70 -2.21 5.86 2.54
CA SER A 70 -2.80 4.98 3.54
C SER A 70 -1.84 4.80 4.73
N TYR A 71 -2.40 4.71 5.94
CA TYR A 71 -1.65 4.20 7.10
C TYR A 71 -1.26 2.74 6.88
N ILE A 72 -0.19 2.30 7.56
CA ILE A 72 0.43 1.00 7.33
C ILE A 72 -0.09 -0.05 8.32
N GLY A 73 -0.78 -1.05 7.78
CA GLY A 73 -1.22 -2.22 8.53
C GLY A 73 -2.06 -1.86 9.76
N THR A 74 -1.69 -2.42 10.91
CA THR A 74 -2.46 -2.24 12.17
C THR A 74 -2.38 -0.85 12.77
N GLU A 75 -1.61 0.10 12.21
CA GLU A 75 -1.64 1.51 12.64
C GLU A 75 -3.03 2.12 12.54
N ILE A 76 -3.82 1.68 11.56
CA ILE A 76 -5.20 2.17 11.37
C ILE A 76 -6.08 1.98 12.60
N LEU A 77 -5.74 1.05 13.49
CA LEU A 77 -6.49 0.79 14.72
C LEU A 77 -6.28 1.85 15.81
N GLY A 78 -5.25 2.69 15.66
CA GLY A 78 -4.96 3.81 16.56
C GLY A 78 -5.48 5.16 16.04
N ILE A 79 -6.13 5.19 14.88
CA ILE A 79 -6.67 6.42 14.30
C ILE A 79 -8.10 6.61 14.76
N GLU A 80 -8.45 7.81 15.19
CA GLU A 80 -9.79 8.16 15.67
C GLU A 80 -10.88 7.81 14.64
N ASP A 81 -12.05 7.38 15.11
CA ASP A 81 -13.12 6.82 14.28
C ASP A 81 -13.68 7.79 13.23
N ASP A 82 -13.57 9.09 13.45
CA ASP A 82 -13.99 10.15 12.54
C ASP A 82 -12.91 10.58 11.54
N GLN A 83 -11.69 10.03 11.67
CA GLN A 83 -10.55 10.35 10.79
C GLN A 83 -10.35 9.29 9.70
N PRO A 84 -9.93 9.69 8.48
CA PRO A 84 -9.61 8.75 7.43
C PRO A 84 -8.34 7.95 7.77
N THR A 85 -8.29 6.71 7.28
CA THR A 85 -7.11 5.86 7.32
C THR A 85 -6.49 5.63 5.94
N MET A 86 -7.18 6.09 4.91
CA MET A 86 -6.75 6.07 3.51
C MET A 86 -7.37 7.26 2.80
N ASN A 87 -6.61 7.92 1.93
CA ASN A 87 -7.15 8.94 1.01
C ASN A 87 -6.95 8.54 -0.46
N LEU A 88 -8.01 8.68 -1.24
CA LEU A 88 -8.04 8.45 -2.69
C LEU A 88 -8.63 9.71 -3.35
N GLU A 89 -7.91 10.83 -3.24
CA GLU A 89 -8.39 12.14 -3.67
C GLU A 89 -8.92 12.11 -5.12
N GLY A 90 -10.11 12.67 -5.32
CA GLY A 90 -10.70 12.85 -6.63
C GLY A 90 -11.12 11.58 -7.37
N PHE A 91 -11.03 10.39 -6.77
CA PHE A 91 -11.49 9.16 -7.41
C PHE A 91 -12.98 9.18 -7.68
N THR A 92 -13.37 8.92 -8.93
CA THR A 92 -14.76 8.86 -9.41
C THR A 92 -14.95 7.69 -10.37
N MET A 93 -16.17 7.45 -10.83
CA MET A 93 -16.42 6.47 -11.89
C MET A 93 -15.75 6.83 -13.23
N ARG A 94 -15.31 8.08 -13.43
CA ARG A 94 -14.59 8.53 -14.63
C ARG A 94 -13.08 8.34 -14.53
N THR A 95 -12.56 8.07 -13.35
CA THR A 95 -11.14 7.76 -13.15
C THR A 95 -10.75 6.57 -14.02
N ALA A 96 -9.62 6.67 -14.72
CA ALA A 96 -9.14 5.63 -15.62
C ALA A 96 -8.90 4.32 -14.86
N GLU A 97 -9.09 3.18 -15.53
CA GLU A 97 -8.84 1.85 -14.92
C GLU A 97 -7.40 1.70 -14.46
N SER A 98 -6.43 2.24 -15.23
CA SER A 98 -5.01 2.24 -14.85
C SER A 98 -4.75 2.88 -13.48
N GLU A 99 -5.51 3.92 -13.11
CA GLU A 99 -5.37 4.55 -11.80
C GLU A 99 -5.97 3.69 -10.68
N PHE A 100 -7.09 3.00 -10.93
CA PHE A 100 -7.59 2.00 -9.97
C PHE A 100 -6.59 0.87 -9.76
N LEU A 101 -5.96 0.38 -10.83
CA LEU A 101 -4.92 -0.64 -10.74
C LEU A 101 -3.72 -0.13 -9.94
N ARG A 102 -3.19 1.03 -10.30
CA ARG A 102 -1.97 1.58 -9.72
C ARG A 102 -2.17 2.10 -8.30
N VAL A 103 -3.19 2.94 -8.06
CA VAL A 103 -3.37 3.65 -6.80
C VAL A 103 -4.13 2.82 -5.78
N VAL A 104 -5.37 2.39 -6.09
CA VAL A 104 -6.20 1.69 -5.10
C VAL A 104 -5.54 0.41 -4.60
N ARG A 105 -4.86 -0.33 -5.49
CA ARG A 105 -4.14 -1.55 -5.12
C ARG A 105 -2.88 -1.25 -4.30
N HIS A 106 -2.17 -0.14 -4.61
CA HIS A 106 -1.01 0.32 -3.84
C HIS A 106 -1.42 0.67 -2.41
N GLU A 107 -2.42 1.55 -2.25
CA GLU A 107 -2.88 1.99 -0.93
C GLU A 107 -3.48 0.83 -0.11
N ALA A 108 -4.18 -0.11 -0.77
CA ALA A 108 -4.60 -1.35 -0.11
C ALA A 108 -3.40 -2.20 0.33
N GLY A 109 -2.28 -2.17 -0.39
CA GLY A 109 -1.02 -2.80 0.02
C GLY A 109 -0.47 -2.20 1.32
N HIS A 110 -0.49 -0.87 1.47
CA HIS A 110 -0.14 -0.21 2.73
C HIS A 110 -1.07 -0.65 3.87
N THR A 111 -2.38 -0.67 3.65
CA THR A 111 -3.34 -1.19 4.64
C THR A 111 -3.00 -2.63 5.09
N LEU A 112 -2.41 -3.44 4.22
CA LEU A 112 -1.94 -4.79 4.55
C LEU A 112 -0.57 -4.82 5.25
N GLY A 113 0.07 -3.68 5.48
CA GLY A 113 1.36 -3.56 6.14
C GLY A 113 2.56 -3.61 5.19
N PHE A 114 2.36 -3.47 3.87
CA PHE A 114 3.45 -3.42 2.90
C PHE A 114 4.02 -2.00 2.82
N GLU A 115 5.33 -1.90 3.01
CA GLU A 115 6.09 -0.66 2.86
C GLU A 115 6.50 -0.41 1.41
N HIS A 116 6.95 0.81 1.12
CA HIS A 116 7.47 1.16 -0.19
C HIS A 116 8.71 0.35 -0.56
N GLU A 117 8.64 -0.38 -1.67
CA GLU A 117 9.74 -1.22 -2.15
C GLU A 117 10.95 -0.40 -2.62
N HIS A 118 10.75 0.82 -3.17
CA HIS A 118 11.84 1.70 -3.58
C HIS A 118 12.71 2.17 -2.41
N MET A 119 12.22 2.11 -1.18
CA MET A 119 12.98 2.45 0.03
C MET A 119 13.90 1.32 0.51
N ARG A 120 14.00 0.22 -0.21
CA ARG A 120 15.02 -0.80 0.08
C ARG A 120 16.40 -0.27 -0.23
N SER A 121 17.36 -0.64 0.63
CA SER A 121 18.69 -0.05 0.65
C SER A 121 19.46 -0.18 -0.68
N ASP A 122 19.23 -1.24 -1.44
CA ASP A 122 19.83 -1.47 -2.75
C ASP A 122 19.27 -0.52 -3.83
N LEU A 123 17.96 -0.23 -3.79
CA LEU A 123 17.33 0.75 -4.68
C LEU A 123 17.67 2.19 -4.27
N VAL A 124 17.60 2.54 -2.98
CA VAL A 124 17.98 3.87 -2.49
C VAL A 124 19.43 4.23 -2.84
N LYS A 125 20.36 3.27 -2.78
CA LYS A 125 21.77 3.49 -3.17
C LYS A 125 21.94 3.94 -4.61
N ARG A 126 20.99 3.62 -5.50
CA ARG A 126 21.01 4.06 -6.90
C ARG A 126 20.59 5.51 -7.08
N ILE A 127 19.89 6.11 -6.11
CA ILE A 127 19.35 7.46 -6.21
C ILE A 127 20.44 8.49 -5.87
N ASP A 128 20.55 9.54 -6.68
CA ASP A 128 21.40 10.69 -6.40
C ASP A 128 20.63 11.66 -5.50
N ARG A 129 21.07 11.78 -4.26
CA ARG A 129 20.42 12.58 -3.23
C ARG A 129 20.20 14.04 -3.64
N ARG A 130 21.22 14.68 -4.23
CA ARG A 130 21.13 16.09 -4.60
C ARG A 130 20.14 16.31 -5.73
N LYS A 131 20.21 15.45 -6.75
CA LYS A 131 19.29 15.50 -7.89
C LYS A 131 17.84 15.20 -7.45
N ALA A 132 17.63 14.23 -6.55
CA ALA A 132 16.32 13.90 -6.03
C ALA A 132 15.67 15.07 -5.29
N ILE A 133 16.38 15.74 -4.38
CA ILE A 133 15.87 16.92 -3.65
C ILE A 133 15.46 18.03 -4.62
N VAL A 134 16.28 18.32 -5.64
CA VAL A 134 15.94 19.34 -6.65
C VAL A 134 14.74 18.93 -7.49
N TYR A 135 14.68 17.66 -7.88
CA TYR A 135 13.61 17.11 -8.68
C TYR A 135 12.26 17.19 -7.97
N TYR A 136 12.15 16.63 -6.76
CA TYR A 136 10.91 16.58 -6.00
C TYR A 136 10.47 17.96 -5.52
N LYS A 137 11.41 18.87 -5.20
CA LYS A 137 11.05 20.27 -4.96
C LYS A 137 10.41 20.94 -6.16
N LYS A 138 10.91 20.67 -7.36
CA LYS A 138 10.39 21.28 -8.59
C LYS A 138 9.05 20.69 -9.04
N ASN A 139 8.89 19.36 -8.94
CA ASN A 139 7.76 18.65 -9.55
C ASN A 139 6.60 18.40 -8.57
N ASP A 140 6.91 18.23 -7.27
CA ASP A 140 5.94 17.82 -6.25
C ASP A 140 5.87 18.81 -5.08
N ASP A 141 6.63 19.93 -5.15
CA ASP A 141 6.81 20.98 -4.12
C ASP A 141 7.30 20.44 -2.76
N TRP A 142 7.90 19.26 -2.75
CA TRP A 142 8.41 18.66 -1.53
C TRP A 142 9.62 19.42 -0.97
N SER A 143 9.70 19.53 0.35
CA SER A 143 10.90 19.96 1.05
C SER A 143 12.02 18.92 0.94
N ALA A 144 13.24 19.30 1.26
CA ALA A 144 14.35 18.35 1.35
C ALA A 144 14.10 17.29 2.42
N ALA A 145 13.43 17.64 3.53
CA ALA A 145 13.10 16.69 4.61
C ALA A 145 12.09 15.63 4.14
N GLU A 146 11.03 16.04 3.43
CA GLU A 146 10.06 15.12 2.86
C GLU A 146 10.71 14.20 1.81
N THR A 147 11.57 14.73 0.94
CA THR A 147 12.30 13.89 -0.02
C THR A 147 13.21 12.87 0.68
N GLU A 148 13.89 13.26 1.78
CA GLU A 148 14.69 12.34 2.60
C GLU A 148 13.82 11.25 3.20
N GLU A 149 12.68 11.60 3.77
CA GLU A 149 11.78 10.67 4.42
C GLU A 149 11.14 9.71 3.42
N GLN A 150 10.59 10.22 2.31
CA GLN A 150 9.76 9.46 1.38
C GLN A 150 10.56 8.68 0.33
N VAL A 151 11.83 9.07 0.05
CA VAL A 151 12.59 8.49 -1.08
C VAL A 151 14.00 8.05 -0.71
N LEU A 152 14.67 8.75 0.19
CA LEU A 152 16.11 8.63 0.38
C LEU A 152 16.53 7.90 1.66
N THR A 153 15.62 7.72 2.62
CA THR A 153 15.89 7.01 3.87
C THR A 153 15.58 5.53 3.73
N PRO A 154 16.59 4.65 3.70
CA PRO A 154 16.32 3.23 3.57
C PRO A 154 15.56 2.67 4.77
N LEU A 155 14.60 1.77 4.50
CA LEU A 155 13.91 1.03 5.52
C LEU A 155 14.88 0.21 6.39
N LYS A 156 14.64 0.19 7.70
CA LYS A 156 15.45 -0.57 8.66
C LYS A 156 15.13 -2.07 8.53
N THR A 157 16.04 -2.84 7.95
CA THR A 157 15.86 -4.29 7.68
C THR A 157 15.47 -5.12 8.90
N ARG A 158 15.87 -4.73 10.12
CA ARG A 158 15.54 -5.46 11.36
C ARG A 158 14.04 -5.40 11.71
N SER A 159 13.29 -4.46 11.20
CA SER A 159 11.85 -4.29 11.42
C SER A 159 10.99 -4.78 10.26
N LEU A 160 11.60 -5.39 9.24
CA LEU A 160 10.92 -5.80 8.02
C LEU A 160 10.96 -7.33 7.83
N MET A 161 9.85 -7.88 7.39
CA MET A 161 9.82 -9.14 6.65
C MET A 161 9.84 -8.78 5.16
N GLY A 162 10.77 -9.31 4.40
CA GLY A 162 10.92 -9.00 2.97
C GLY A 162 11.39 -10.19 2.15
N THR A 163 11.46 -10.01 0.85
CA THR A 163 12.13 -10.89 -0.09
C THR A 163 13.65 -10.70 -0.02
N ALA A 164 14.44 -11.66 -0.48
CA ALA A 164 15.91 -11.53 -0.51
C ALA A 164 16.35 -10.38 -1.42
N GLU A 165 15.71 -10.25 -2.58
CA GLU A 165 16.00 -9.22 -3.58
C GLU A 165 14.86 -8.21 -3.65
N SER A 166 15.19 -6.97 -4.06
CA SER A 166 14.20 -5.93 -4.35
C SER A 166 13.47 -6.23 -5.65
N ASP A 167 12.23 -5.78 -5.73
CA ASP A 167 11.42 -5.87 -6.94
C ASP A 167 11.07 -4.46 -7.45
N PRO A 168 11.84 -3.91 -8.40
CA PRO A 168 11.57 -2.58 -8.95
C PRO A 168 10.29 -2.50 -9.78
N LEU A 169 9.60 -3.63 -10.02
CA LEU A 169 8.29 -3.72 -10.69
C LEU A 169 7.14 -4.02 -9.72
N SER A 170 7.41 -4.11 -8.41
CA SER A 170 6.36 -4.25 -7.39
C SER A 170 5.40 -3.08 -7.46
N ILE A 171 4.10 -3.34 -7.25
CA ILE A 171 3.10 -2.27 -7.08
C ILE A 171 3.47 -1.32 -5.93
N MET A 172 4.23 -1.79 -4.95
CA MET A 172 4.71 -0.98 -3.80
C MET A 172 5.97 -0.17 -4.13
N CYS A 173 6.48 -0.19 -5.37
CA CYS A 173 7.65 0.55 -5.79
C CYS A 173 7.26 1.82 -6.55
N TYR A 174 7.75 2.98 -6.08
CA TYR A 174 7.61 4.23 -6.85
C TYR A 174 8.44 4.20 -8.10
N GLN A 175 7.93 4.85 -9.15
CA GLN A 175 8.72 5.16 -10.33
C GLN A 175 9.75 6.25 -10.00
N ILE A 176 11.04 5.94 -10.17
CA ILE A 176 12.13 6.90 -9.99
C ILE A 176 12.76 7.18 -11.37
N PRO A 177 12.71 8.43 -11.84
CA PRO A 177 13.19 8.76 -13.18
C PRO A 177 14.72 8.63 -13.30
N ALA A 178 15.19 8.29 -14.49
CA ALA A 178 16.60 8.06 -14.76
C ALA A 178 17.50 9.28 -14.43
N GLU A 179 16.96 10.48 -14.58
CA GLU A 179 17.71 11.73 -14.34
C GLU A 179 18.18 11.93 -12.90
N ILE A 180 17.48 11.29 -11.92
CA ILE A 180 17.85 11.36 -10.50
C ILE A 180 18.54 10.10 -9.99
N THR A 181 18.86 9.14 -10.88
CA THR A 181 19.66 7.97 -10.53
C THR A 181 21.13 8.20 -10.83
N LYS A 182 22.03 7.52 -10.10
CA LYS A 182 23.48 7.59 -10.31
C LYS A 182 23.93 6.83 -11.57
N ASP A 183 23.21 5.78 -11.90
CA ASP A 183 23.50 4.91 -13.04
C ASP A 183 22.77 5.32 -14.33
N GLY A 184 21.98 6.39 -14.29
CA GLY A 184 21.19 6.86 -15.42
C GLY A 184 20.08 5.91 -15.89
N LYS A 185 19.71 4.93 -15.06
CA LYS A 185 18.63 3.96 -15.36
C LYS A 185 17.46 4.19 -14.40
N ALA A 186 16.27 4.38 -14.93
CA ALA A 186 15.07 4.53 -14.13
C ALA A 186 14.82 3.28 -13.26
N ILE A 187 14.13 3.48 -12.13
CA ILE A 187 13.43 2.42 -11.42
C ILE A 187 12.00 2.49 -11.93
N ALA A 188 11.52 1.42 -12.54
CA ALA A 188 10.30 1.47 -13.36
C ALA A 188 9.03 1.71 -12.53
N GLY A 189 9.01 1.24 -11.29
CA GLY A 189 7.79 1.23 -10.47
C GLY A 189 6.75 0.23 -10.98
N GLY A 190 5.83 -0.15 -10.11
CA GLY A 190 4.72 -1.03 -10.47
C GLY A 190 3.49 -0.26 -10.93
N THR A 191 2.76 -0.82 -11.88
CA THR A 191 1.47 -0.31 -12.36
C THR A 191 0.30 -1.22 -11.97
N ASP A 192 0.60 -2.40 -11.44
CA ASP A 192 -0.34 -3.39 -10.93
C ASP A 192 0.38 -4.37 -9.99
N ILE A 193 -0.39 -5.14 -9.21
CA ILE A 193 0.13 -6.23 -8.37
C ILE A 193 0.75 -7.28 -9.29
N ASN A 194 2.03 -7.54 -9.15
CA ASN A 194 2.73 -8.52 -9.97
C ASN A 194 2.80 -9.91 -9.28
N ALA A 195 3.42 -10.89 -9.95
CA ALA A 195 3.54 -12.25 -9.44
C ALA A 195 4.35 -12.33 -8.12
N ASN A 196 5.38 -11.50 -7.95
CA ASN A 196 6.18 -11.46 -6.72
C ASN A 196 5.39 -10.85 -5.57
N ASP A 197 4.61 -9.79 -5.82
CA ASP A 197 3.71 -9.19 -4.84
C ASP A 197 2.69 -10.23 -4.35
N HIS A 198 2.05 -10.96 -5.26
CA HIS A 198 1.11 -12.02 -4.92
C HIS A 198 1.76 -13.15 -4.12
N ALA A 199 2.95 -13.60 -4.53
CA ALA A 199 3.67 -14.65 -3.83
C ALA A 199 4.07 -14.21 -2.41
N PHE A 200 4.50 -12.95 -2.27
CA PHE A 200 4.85 -12.39 -0.98
C PHE A 200 3.61 -12.21 -0.08
N ALA A 201 2.50 -11.70 -0.60
CA ALA A 201 1.25 -11.59 0.15
C ALA A 201 0.74 -12.96 0.61
N ALA A 202 0.83 -13.99 -0.23
CA ALA A 202 0.47 -15.37 0.12
C ALA A 202 1.36 -15.95 1.22
N LYS A 203 2.64 -15.58 1.26
CA LYS A 203 3.58 -15.98 2.32
C LYS A 203 3.26 -15.30 3.66
N VAL A 204 2.86 -14.01 3.61
CA VAL A 204 2.53 -13.23 4.82
C VAL A 204 1.15 -13.61 5.37
N TYR A 205 0.18 -13.83 4.49
CA TYR A 205 -1.21 -14.16 4.79
C TYR A 205 -1.63 -15.44 4.06
N PRO A 206 -1.17 -16.61 4.49
CA PRO A 206 -1.45 -17.85 3.78
C PRO A 206 -2.94 -18.20 3.80
N LYS A 207 -3.48 -18.60 2.64
CA LYS A 207 -4.81 -19.20 2.58
C LYS A 207 -4.80 -20.53 3.35
N ARG A 208 -5.78 -20.73 4.22
CA ARG A 208 -5.93 -22.01 4.89
C ARG A 208 -6.38 -23.06 3.85
N PRO A 209 -5.80 -24.27 3.88
CA PRO A 209 -6.33 -25.35 3.07
C PRO A 209 -7.80 -25.59 3.44
N PRO A 210 -8.68 -25.85 2.47
CA PRO A 210 -10.06 -26.21 2.76
C PRO A 210 -10.08 -27.47 3.63
N GLY A 211 -10.69 -27.42 4.82
CA GLY A 211 -11.00 -28.59 5.62
C GLY A 211 -10.47 -28.71 7.04
N ARG A 212 -9.75 -27.74 7.59
CA ARG A 212 -9.39 -27.80 9.03
C ARG A 212 -10.19 -26.79 9.84
N ALA A 213 -11.26 -27.28 10.47
CA ALA A 213 -11.99 -26.51 11.46
C ALA A 213 -11.08 -26.06 12.62
N PRO A 214 -11.28 -24.87 13.22
CA PRO A 214 -10.52 -24.47 14.41
C PRO A 214 -10.86 -25.47 15.55
N GLY A 215 -9.87 -26.17 16.06
CA GLY A 215 -10.01 -26.91 17.32
C GLY A 215 -9.97 -28.44 17.27
N ALA A 216 -9.60 -29.09 16.18
CA ALA A 216 -9.32 -30.53 16.25
C ALA A 216 -7.93 -30.76 16.87
N ALA A 217 -7.91 -31.21 18.15
CA ALA A 217 -6.70 -31.73 18.79
C ALA A 217 -6.11 -32.88 17.96
N PRO A 218 -4.78 -33.07 17.95
CA PRO A 218 -4.18 -34.22 17.28
C PRO A 218 -4.70 -35.52 17.93
N PRO A 219 -4.93 -36.59 17.15
CA PRO A 219 -5.23 -37.89 17.73
C PRO A 219 -4.07 -38.35 18.60
N MET A 220 -4.38 -38.83 19.83
CA MET A 220 -3.43 -39.44 20.75
C MET A 220 -2.88 -40.73 20.14
#